data_53b5bb32b62dc4ac143c7ec2c740f992
#
_entry.id   53b5bb32b62dc4ac143c7ec2c740f992
#
_cell.length_a   1.000
_cell.length_b   1.000
_cell.length_c   1.000
_cell.angle_alpha   90.00
_cell.angle_beta   90.00
_cell.angle_gamma   90.00
#
_symmetry.space_group_name_H-M   'P 1'
#
loop_
_entity.id
_entity.type
_entity.pdbx_description
1 polymer ?
#
loop_
_entity_poly.entity_id
_entity_poly.type
_entity_poly.pdbx_seq_one_letter_code
_entity_poly.pdbx_strand_id
1 'polypeptide(L)'
;MENCVSSAALDAARTRLDAAEAARETILLQHIANGVIIDSRTVQIAPDVQIAPGAVILAGTILRGHTIIGAGCIIGPNTLIEDSIVDEGTTVNASQVYGSHLGPHNNIGPFTHVRVNTVTDYGVHLGAYVETKNSNFARGNTVSHLTYIGDSD
;
A
#
# COMPACT_ATOMS: atom_id res chain seq x y z
N MET A 1 -31.37 26.79 5.23
CA MET A 1 -31.19 26.31 6.62
C MET A 1 -29.71 26.24 6.90
N GLU A 2 -29.17 27.23 7.61
CA GLU A 2 -27.79 27.20 8.06
C GLU A 2 -27.67 26.12 9.15
N ASN A 3 -26.97 25.03 8.87
CA ASN A 3 -26.56 24.05 9.88
C ASN A 3 -25.46 24.70 10.75
N CYS A 4 -25.88 25.46 11.76
CA CYS A 4 -24.95 26.03 12.72
C CYS A 4 -24.51 24.94 13.70
N VAL A 5 -23.32 24.37 13.45
CA VAL A 5 -22.68 23.41 14.37
C VAL A 5 -22.29 24.17 15.64
N SER A 6 -22.62 23.64 16.81
CA SER A 6 -22.29 24.29 18.10
C SER A 6 -20.78 24.32 18.33
N SER A 7 -20.28 25.33 19.06
CA SER A 7 -18.86 25.43 19.45
C SER A 7 -18.38 24.17 20.18
N ALA A 8 -19.20 23.63 21.10
CA ALA A 8 -18.86 22.40 21.83
C ALA A 8 -18.71 21.19 20.91
N ALA A 9 -19.54 21.09 19.86
CA ALA A 9 -19.40 20.01 18.86
C ALA A 9 -18.14 20.16 18.02
N LEU A 10 -17.75 21.38 17.68
CA LEU A 10 -16.48 21.66 16.98
C LEU A 10 -15.27 21.32 17.84
N ASP A 11 -15.27 21.70 19.12
CA ASP A 11 -14.18 21.40 20.05
C ASP A 11 -14.04 19.87 20.26
N ALA A 12 -15.15 19.14 20.41
CA ALA A 12 -15.11 17.68 20.49
C ALA A 12 -14.61 17.03 19.19
N ALA A 13 -14.95 17.57 18.04
CA ALA A 13 -14.45 17.08 16.74
C ALA A 13 -12.94 17.34 16.60
N ARG A 14 -12.46 18.50 17.00
CA ARG A 14 -11.02 18.82 17.03
C ARG A 14 -10.24 17.85 17.92
N THR A 15 -10.70 17.65 19.15
CA THR A 15 -10.06 16.70 20.07
C THR A 15 -9.95 15.30 19.49
N ARG A 16 -10.99 14.81 18.80
CA ARG A 16 -10.94 13.49 18.12
C ARG A 16 -9.95 13.47 16.97
N LEU A 17 -9.88 14.53 16.19
CA LEU A 17 -8.92 14.64 15.08
C LEU A 17 -7.48 14.63 15.60
N ASP A 18 -7.18 15.45 16.61
CA ASP A 18 -5.86 15.53 17.22
C ASP A 18 -5.41 14.19 17.81
N ALA A 19 -6.33 13.46 18.48
CA ALA A 19 -6.05 12.13 19.01
C ALA A 19 -5.76 11.12 17.88
N ALA A 20 -6.50 11.16 16.79
CA ALA A 20 -6.28 10.29 15.64
C ALA A 20 -4.93 10.60 14.94
N GLU A 21 -4.56 11.86 14.84
CA GLU A 21 -3.26 12.27 14.27
C GLU A 21 -2.10 11.81 15.18
N ALA A 22 -2.20 11.96 16.48
CA ALA A 22 -1.20 11.50 17.43
C ALA A 22 -1.02 9.97 17.40
N ALA A 23 -2.11 9.22 17.32
CA ALA A 23 -2.06 7.76 17.18
C ALA A 23 -1.38 7.34 15.88
N ARG A 24 -1.67 8.02 14.77
CA ARG A 24 -1.06 7.78 13.47
C ARG A 24 0.46 8.08 13.50
N GLU A 25 0.86 9.22 14.06
CA GLU A 25 2.27 9.57 14.21
C GLU A 25 3.03 8.53 15.04
N THR A 26 2.42 8.02 16.11
CA THR A 26 3.03 6.97 16.94
C THR A 26 3.36 5.71 16.11
N ILE A 27 2.45 5.27 15.25
CA ILE A 27 2.68 4.12 14.36
C ILE A 27 3.83 4.39 13.39
N LEU A 28 3.88 5.58 12.76
CA LEU A 28 4.97 5.95 11.86
C LEU A 28 6.33 5.91 12.59
N LEU A 29 6.40 6.49 13.79
CA LEU A 29 7.62 6.52 14.60
C LEU A 29 8.08 5.11 15.00
N GLN A 30 7.17 4.19 15.31
CA GLN A 30 7.49 2.81 15.60
C GLN A 30 8.14 2.11 14.39
N HIS A 31 7.59 2.28 13.19
CA HIS A 31 8.17 1.72 11.97
C HIS A 31 9.53 2.34 11.64
N ILE A 32 9.68 3.66 11.78
CA ILE A 32 10.97 4.34 11.58
C ILE A 32 12.01 3.83 12.57
N ALA A 33 11.66 3.68 13.85
CA ALA A 33 12.54 3.14 14.87
C ALA A 33 12.97 1.69 14.59
N ASN A 34 12.12 0.93 13.88
CA ASN A 34 12.42 -0.43 13.41
C ASN A 34 13.19 -0.49 12.08
N GLY A 35 13.66 0.65 11.57
CA GLY A 35 14.49 0.70 10.36
C GLY A 35 13.74 0.82 9.04
N VAL A 36 12.45 1.15 9.06
CA VAL A 36 11.67 1.51 7.87
C VAL A 36 11.96 2.96 7.49
N ILE A 37 12.13 3.24 6.20
CA ILE A 37 12.35 4.59 5.68
C ILE A 37 11.00 5.17 5.24
N ILE A 38 10.55 6.21 5.92
CA ILE A 38 9.29 6.93 5.61
C ILE A 38 9.63 8.37 5.30
N ASP A 39 9.30 8.83 4.09
CA ASP A 39 9.69 10.17 3.60
C ASP A 39 8.70 11.27 3.95
N SER A 40 7.48 10.94 4.39
CA SER A 40 6.42 11.91 4.58
C SER A 40 5.42 11.53 5.68
N ARG A 41 4.93 12.53 6.40
CA ARG A 41 3.81 12.39 7.35
C ARG A 41 2.47 12.10 6.68
N THR A 42 2.37 12.19 5.36
CA THR A 42 1.16 11.83 4.60
C THR A 42 0.97 10.33 4.46
N VAL A 43 1.98 9.53 4.82
CA VAL A 43 1.88 8.06 4.88
C VAL A 43 0.91 7.66 5.99
N GLN A 44 0.04 6.70 5.68
CA GLN A 44 -0.93 6.13 6.62
C GLN A 44 -0.70 4.63 6.74
N ILE A 45 -0.48 4.15 7.96
CA ILE A 45 -0.23 2.73 8.26
C ILE A 45 -1.20 2.28 9.35
N ALA A 46 -1.99 1.25 9.06
CA ALA A 46 -2.88 0.66 10.04
C ALA A 46 -2.10 -0.19 11.08
N PRO A 47 -2.65 -0.38 12.29
CA PRO A 47 -1.94 -1.04 13.39
C PRO A 47 -1.47 -2.47 13.11
N ASP A 48 -2.19 -3.22 12.25
CA ASP A 48 -1.91 -4.63 11.96
C ASP A 48 -0.91 -4.84 10.81
N VAL A 49 -0.45 -3.75 10.19
CA VAL A 49 0.52 -3.79 9.08
C VAL A 49 1.93 -4.11 9.62
N GLN A 50 2.62 -5.00 8.93
CA GLN A 50 4.00 -5.36 9.22
C GLN A 50 4.92 -4.90 8.10
N ILE A 51 6.01 -4.24 8.44
CA ILE A 51 6.98 -3.73 7.47
C ILE A 51 8.39 -4.12 7.91
N ALA A 52 9.12 -4.80 7.04
CA ALA A 52 10.49 -5.20 7.31
C ALA A 52 11.46 -4.00 7.29
N PRO A 53 12.54 -4.03 8.07
CA PRO A 53 13.60 -3.03 8.01
C PRO A 53 14.16 -2.87 6.59
N GLY A 54 14.51 -1.63 6.22
CA GLY A 54 15.04 -1.31 4.89
C GLY A 54 13.98 -1.11 3.80
N ALA A 55 12.71 -1.33 4.09
CA ALA A 55 11.64 -0.93 3.16
C ALA A 55 11.49 0.61 3.15
N VAL A 56 11.13 1.14 1.97
CA VAL A 56 10.92 2.57 1.73
C VAL A 56 9.45 2.83 1.43
N ILE A 57 8.82 3.69 2.22
CA ILE A 57 7.40 4.05 2.07
C ILE A 57 7.30 5.53 1.73
N LEU A 58 6.80 5.83 0.54
CA LEU A 58 6.76 7.18 -0.01
C LEU A 58 5.44 7.89 0.24
N ALA A 59 5.44 9.20 0.08
CA ALA A 59 4.33 10.10 0.35
C ALA A 59 2.99 9.63 -0.24
N GLY A 60 1.90 9.82 0.50
CA GLY A 60 0.54 9.48 0.08
C GLY A 60 0.22 7.98 0.06
N THR A 61 1.15 7.13 0.53
CA THR A 61 0.91 5.68 0.63
C THR A 61 -0.01 5.36 1.80
N ILE A 62 -0.94 4.44 1.57
CA ILE A 62 -1.88 3.93 2.56
C ILE A 62 -1.73 2.41 2.64
N LEU A 63 -1.36 1.91 3.81
CA LEU A 63 -1.25 0.47 4.10
C LEU A 63 -2.30 0.08 5.13
N ARG A 64 -3.13 -0.92 4.84
CA ARG A 64 -4.25 -1.34 5.68
C ARG A 64 -4.35 -2.86 5.82
N GLY A 65 -5.24 -3.28 6.74
CA GLY A 65 -5.53 -4.68 6.99
C GLY A 65 -4.28 -5.45 7.43
N HIS A 66 -4.25 -6.73 7.15
CA HIS A 66 -3.12 -7.61 7.47
C HIS A 66 -2.06 -7.59 6.36
N THR A 67 -1.60 -6.40 6.00
CA THR A 67 -0.59 -6.22 4.95
C THR A 67 0.81 -6.46 5.51
N ILE A 68 1.64 -7.17 4.74
CA ILE A 68 3.04 -7.47 5.04
C ILE A 68 3.91 -6.93 3.90
N ILE A 69 4.90 -6.10 4.24
CA ILE A 69 5.87 -5.52 3.28
C ILE A 69 7.26 -6.06 3.60
N GLY A 70 7.89 -6.71 2.64
CA GLY A 70 9.23 -7.28 2.72
C GLY A 70 10.35 -6.25 2.72
N ALA A 71 11.56 -6.71 3.03
CA ALA A 71 12.76 -5.87 3.07
C ALA A 71 13.11 -5.32 1.67
N GLY A 72 13.61 -4.09 1.62
CA GLY A 72 14.04 -3.47 0.37
C GLY A 72 12.91 -3.14 -0.61
N CYS A 73 11.64 -3.30 -0.23
CA CYS A 73 10.51 -2.83 -1.03
C CYS A 73 10.51 -1.31 -1.15
N ILE A 74 10.01 -0.81 -2.28
CA ILE A 74 9.75 0.62 -2.48
C ILE A 74 8.26 0.77 -2.78
N ILE A 75 7.51 1.33 -1.83
CA ILE A 75 6.06 1.45 -1.90
C ILE A 75 5.65 2.92 -2.01
N GLY A 76 4.94 3.24 -3.05
CA GLY A 76 4.49 4.61 -3.32
C GLY A 76 5.22 5.29 -4.50
N PRO A 77 4.99 6.60 -4.68
CA PRO A 77 4.01 7.41 -3.95
C PRO A 77 2.55 7.05 -4.28
N ASN A 78 1.60 7.58 -3.50
CA ASN A 78 0.15 7.47 -3.79
C ASN A 78 -0.31 6.03 -4.08
N THR A 79 0.13 5.08 -3.26
CA THR A 79 -0.16 3.65 -3.39
C THR A 79 -1.07 3.21 -2.25
N LEU A 80 -2.06 2.38 -2.55
CA LEU A 80 -2.88 1.73 -1.53
C LEU A 80 -2.66 0.21 -1.58
N ILE A 81 -2.33 -0.37 -0.43
CA ILE A 81 -2.20 -1.83 -0.28
C ILE A 81 -3.04 -2.28 0.91
N GLU A 82 -3.90 -3.27 0.70
CA GLU A 82 -4.80 -3.81 1.71
C GLU A 82 -4.80 -5.34 1.67
N ASP A 83 -4.69 -5.98 2.85
CA ASP A 83 -4.75 -7.43 3.05
C ASP A 83 -3.85 -8.22 2.08
N SER A 84 -2.63 -7.74 1.86
CA SER A 84 -1.73 -8.26 0.83
C SER A 84 -0.33 -8.51 1.37
N ILE A 85 0.39 -9.40 0.71
CA ILE A 85 1.79 -9.68 0.98
C ILE A 85 2.62 -9.16 -0.20
N VAL A 86 3.66 -8.41 0.10
CA VAL A 86 4.63 -7.90 -0.88
C VAL A 86 6.01 -8.37 -0.45
N ASP A 87 6.58 -9.30 -1.19
CA ASP A 87 7.88 -9.88 -0.89
C ASP A 87 9.04 -8.93 -1.21
N GLU A 88 10.23 -9.28 -0.73
CA GLU A 88 11.43 -8.43 -0.75
C GLU A 88 11.77 -7.84 -2.14
N GLY A 89 12.30 -6.63 -2.13
CA GLY A 89 12.80 -5.95 -3.32
C GLY A 89 11.75 -5.54 -4.34
N THR A 90 10.47 -5.69 -4.02
CA THR A 90 9.35 -5.35 -4.92
C THR A 90 9.06 -3.86 -4.88
N THR A 91 8.83 -3.27 -6.05
CA THR A 91 8.38 -1.87 -6.21
C THR A 91 6.91 -1.82 -6.57
N VAL A 92 6.13 -1.02 -5.84
CA VAL A 92 4.71 -0.74 -6.15
C VAL A 92 4.52 0.76 -6.23
N ASN A 93 4.29 1.28 -7.42
CA ASN A 93 4.25 2.72 -7.70
C ASN A 93 2.84 3.16 -8.09
N ALA A 94 2.28 4.16 -7.42
CA ALA A 94 1.01 4.83 -7.73
C ALA A 94 -0.11 3.84 -8.12
N SER A 95 -0.26 2.76 -7.37
CA SER A 95 -1.10 1.61 -7.70
C SER A 95 -1.99 1.18 -6.53
N GLN A 96 -2.94 0.32 -6.81
CA GLN A 96 -3.82 -0.27 -5.80
C GLN A 96 -3.67 -1.79 -5.78
N VAL A 97 -3.50 -2.38 -4.59
CA VAL A 97 -3.31 -3.82 -4.40
C VAL A 97 -4.23 -4.32 -3.28
N TYR A 98 -5.04 -5.32 -3.58
CA TYR A 98 -6.01 -5.89 -2.65
C TYR A 98 -5.93 -7.40 -2.59
N GLY A 99 -5.87 -7.98 -1.38
CA GLY A 99 -6.01 -9.41 -1.13
C GLY A 99 -5.13 -10.30 -2.01
N SER A 100 -3.87 -9.93 -2.21
CA SER A 100 -2.98 -10.52 -3.22
C SER A 100 -1.60 -10.79 -2.64
N HIS A 101 -0.82 -11.63 -3.34
CA HIS A 101 0.57 -11.92 -3.00
C HIS A 101 1.49 -11.54 -4.16
N LEU A 102 2.27 -10.50 -3.96
CA LEU A 102 3.29 -10.07 -4.91
C LEU A 102 4.65 -10.69 -4.51
N GLY A 103 5.17 -11.54 -5.37
CA GLY A 103 6.46 -12.21 -5.17
C GLY A 103 7.65 -11.25 -5.21
N PRO A 104 8.88 -11.79 -5.03
CA PRO A 104 10.07 -10.95 -4.88
C PRO A 104 10.45 -10.24 -6.18
N HIS A 105 11.05 -9.04 -6.03
CA HIS A 105 11.62 -8.26 -7.12
C HIS A 105 10.65 -7.94 -8.26
N ASN A 106 9.36 -7.82 -7.95
CA ASN A 106 8.37 -7.40 -8.92
C ASN A 106 8.42 -5.88 -9.15
N ASN A 107 7.89 -5.46 -10.29
CA ASN A 107 7.73 -4.05 -10.64
C ASN A 107 6.26 -3.80 -11.03
N ILE A 108 5.52 -3.13 -10.15
CA ILE A 108 4.08 -2.91 -10.28
C ILE A 108 3.78 -1.43 -10.46
N GLY A 109 3.08 -1.11 -11.51
CA GLY A 109 2.63 0.26 -11.79
C GLY A 109 3.44 1.00 -12.86
N PRO A 110 3.16 2.32 -12.97
CA PRO A 110 2.14 3.07 -12.23
C PRO A 110 0.70 2.80 -12.68
N PHE A 111 -0.28 3.16 -11.83
CA PHE A 111 -1.72 3.07 -12.14
C PHE A 111 -2.19 1.64 -12.45
N THR A 112 -1.64 0.67 -11.74
CA THR A 112 -2.03 -0.74 -11.83
C THR A 112 -3.07 -1.05 -10.74
N HIS A 113 -4.06 -1.85 -11.08
CA HIS A 113 -5.07 -2.33 -10.14
C HIS A 113 -4.96 -3.84 -9.96
N VAL A 114 -4.29 -4.25 -8.91
CA VAL A 114 -4.16 -5.67 -8.53
C VAL A 114 -5.31 -6.02 -7.62
N ARG A 115 -6.28 -6.76 -8.15
CA ARG A 115 -7.46 -7.22 -7.40
C ARG A 115 -7.21 -8.57 -6.75
N VAL A 116 -8.13 -8.95 -5.90
CA VAL A 116 -8.04 -10.13 -5.03
C VAL A 116 -7.62 -11.42 -5.75
N ASN A 117 -6.88 -12.25 -5.02
CA ASN A 117 -6.39 -13.54 -5.48
C ASN A 117 -5.45 -13.45 -6.71
N THR A 118 -4.72 -12.36 -6.83
CA THR A 118 -3.60 -12.29 -7.77
C THR A 118 -2.33 -12.74 -7.05
N VAL A 119 -1.61 -13.67 -7.67
CA VAL A 119 -0.32 -14.17 -7.18
C VAL A 119 0.72 -13.97 -8.27
N THR A 120 1.83 -13.35 -7.91
CA THR A 120 2.96 -13.19 -8.82
C THR A 120 4.19 -13.92 -8.29
N ASP A 121 4.97 -14.54 -9.17
CA ASP A 121 6.27 -15.12 -8.84
C ASP A 121 7.37 -14.05 -8.93
N TYR A 122 8.62 -14.45 -8.92
CA TYR A 122 9.80 -13.59 -8.95
C TYR A 122 9.90 -12.77 -10.25
N GLY A 123 10.17 -11.46 -10.12
CA GLY A 123 10.53 -10.60 -11.25
C GLY A 123 9.41 -10.31 -12.23
N VAL A 124 8.16 -10.37 -11.81
CA VAL A 124 7.00 -10.04 -12.64
C VAL A 124 6.89 -8.53 -12.81
N HIS A 125 6.56 -8.10 -14.03
CA HIS A 125 6.25 -6.71 -14.34
C HIS A 125 4.78 -6.54 -14.75
N LEU A 126 4.03 -5.75 -13.97
CA LEU A 126 2.67 -5.30 -14.30
C LEU A 126 2.71 -3.79 -14.49
N GLY A 127 2.66 -3.35 -15.75
CA GLY A 127 2.83 -1.94 -16.13
C GLY A 127 1.56 -1.12 -16.04
N ALA A 128 1.62 0.07 -16.63
CA ALA A 128 0.59 1.09 -16.46
C ALA A 128 -0.79 0.66 -16.97
N TYR A 129 -1.83 0.94 -16.15
CA TYR A 129 -3.22 0.63 -16.48
C TYR A 129 -3.49 -0.86 -16.73
N VAL A 130 -2.73 -1.71 -16.06
CA VAL A 130 -3.01 -3.15 -16.00
C VAL A 130 -3.97 -3.41 -14.84
N GLU A 131 -5.00 -4.20 -15.08
CA GLU A 131 -5.88 -4.71 -14.03
C GLU A 131 -5.81 -6.24 -14.00
N THR A 132 -5.69 -6.82 -12.79
CA THR A 132 -5.62 -8.27 -12.59
C THR A 132 -6.63 -8.74 -11.55
N LYS A 133 -7.11 -9.98 -11.68
CA LYS A 133 -8.01 -10.62 -10.71
C LYS A 133 -7.92 -12.14 -10.84
N ASN A 134 -7.87 -12.89 -9.71
CA ASN A 134 -7.84 -14.36 -9.71
C ASN A 134 -6.84 -14.93 -10.74
N SER A 135 -5.60 -14.46 -10.71
CA SER A 135 -4.64 -14.81 -11.75
C SER A 135 -3.27 -15.09 -11.17
N ASN A 136 -2.56 -16.05 -11.78
CA ASN A 136 -1.21 -16.41 -11.39
C ASN A 136 -0.22 -16.01 -12.49
N PHE A 137 0.84 -15.33 -12.10
CA PHE A 137 1.90 -14.88 -13.00
C PHE A 137 3.19 -15.60 -12.69
N ALA A 138 3.65 -16.40 -13.65
CA ALA A 138 4.91 -17.12 -13.55
C ALA A 138 6.12 -16.15 -13.57
N ARG A 139 7.25 -16.66 -13.11
CA ARG A 139 8.53 -15.92 -13.05
C ARG A 139 8.83 -15.17 -14.34
N GLY A 140 9.12 -13.87 -14.19
CA GLY A 140 9.53 -13.02 -15.29
C GLY A 140 8.44 -12.64 -16.27
N ASN A 141 7.17 -12.95 -15.99
CA ASN A 141 6.06 -12.50 -16.84
C ASN A 141 6.04 -10.96 -16.90
N THR A 142 5.73 -10.46 -18.08
CA THR A 142 5.61 -9.01 -18.33
C THR A 142 4.29 -8.70 -18.99
N VAL A 143 3.50 -7.81 -18.37
CA VAL A 143 2.30 -7.20 -18.93
C VAL A 143 2.54 -5.72 -19.04
N SER A 144 2.73 -5.20 -20.26
CA SER A 144 3.27 -3.85 -20.45
C SER A 144 2.29 -2.75 -20.03
N HIS A 145 1.08 -2.75 -20.57
CA HIS A 145 0.08 -1.70 -20.26
C HIS A 145 -1.30 -1.99 -20.86
N LEU A 146 -2.33 -1.27 -20.38
CA LEU A 146 -3.70 -1.24 -20.93
C LEU A 146 -4.30 -2.64 -21.10
N THR A 147 -4.15 -3.51 -20.10
CA THR A 147 -4.56 -4.91 -20.20
C THR A 147 -5.37 -5.33 -18.99
N TYR A 148 -6.44 -6.08 -19.21
CA TYR A 148 -7.14 -6.82 -18.16
C TYR A 148 -6.78 -8.30 -18.25
N ILE A 149 -6.37 -8.89 -17.13
CA ILE A 149 -6.12 -10.33 -16.97
C ILE A 149 -6.94 -10.81 -15.78
N GLY A 150 -7.88 -11.69 -16.06
CA GLY A 150 -8.74 -12.28 -15.05
C GLY A 150 -8.90 -13.77 -15.23
N ASP A 151 -8.99 -14.50 -14.08
CA ASP A 151 -9.24 -15.93 -14.04
C ASP A 151 -8.26 -16.74 -14.93
N SER A 152 -6.96 -16.43 -14.83
CA SER A 152 -5.89 -16.95 -15.69
C SER A 152 -4.72 -17.50 -14.88
N ASP A 153 -4.09 -18.54 -15.43
CA ASP A 153 -2.86 -19.16 -14.92
C ASP A 153 -1.71 -19.02 -15.93
#